data_9fbd2f4ea31eaecf795cf237f41cdc6e
#
_entry.id   9fbd2f4ea31eaecf795cf237f41cdc6e
#
_cell.length_a   1.000
_cell.length_b   1.000
_cell.length_c   1.000
_cell.angle_alpha   90.00
_cell.angle_beta   90.00
_cell.angle_gamma   90.00
#
_symmetry.space_group_name_H-M   'P 1'
#
loop_
_entity.id
_entity.type
_entity.pdbx_description
1 polymer ?
#
loop_
_entity_poly.entity_id
_entity_poly.type
_entity_poly.pdbx_seq_one_letter_code
_entity_poly.pdbx_strand_id
1 'polypeptide(L)'
;MKKNDRIWELDALRGVCILCVIAVHLIYDLGFFIGLDLHLPAWYVFIQQYGGVIFVILSGCCATLGSRSFRRGCIVFACGLLISLVTFGMYRLGMATRDVIVWFGVLHLLGVCMMLYPVYRRLPTPALAAIGIVLAVAGYLIAGTVVRAKFLFPLGLLYEGFTSSDYFPLLPHLGWYMLGTVLGRTVYADKKTRLPGTFRNSGVARFFCWCGRQSLFIYLLHQPIVYGLLELIASLRH
;
A
#
# COMPACT_ATOMS: atom_id res chain seq x y z
N MET A 1 14.18 19.40 3.18
CA MET A 1 12.95 20.12 3.60
C MET A 1 13.05 20.40 5.09
N LYS A 2 12.98 21.67 5.47
CA LYS A 2 12.84 22.08 6.88
C LYS A 2 11.51 21.53 7.41
N LYS A 3 11.43 21.24 8.70
CA LYS A 3 10.24 20.64 9.37
C LYS A 3 8.92 21.38 9.09
N ASN A 4 9.00 22.63 8.61
CA ASN A 4 7.89 23.53 8.31
C ASN A 4 7.30 23.42 6.88
N ASP A 5 7.98 22.72 5.95
CA ASP A 5 7.58 22.68 4.52
C ASP A 5 6.79 21.43 4.16
N ARG A 6 6.33 20.65 5.15
CA ARG A 6 5.54 19.45 4.89
C ARG A 6 4.07 19.79 4.71
N ILE A 7 3.46 19.17 3.71
CA ILE A 7 2.03 19.25 3.47
C ILE A 7 1.34 18.30 4.45
N TRP A 8 0.82 18.87 5.53
CA TRP A 8 0.32 18.11 6.67
C TRP A 8 -0.89 17.23 6.34
N GLU A 9 -1.76 17.70 5.44
CA GLU A 9 -2.94 16.96 5.02
C GLU A 9 -2.58 15.63 4.30
N LEU A 10 -1.48 15.61 3.54
CA LEU A 10 -1.00 14.38 2.91
C LEU A 10 -0.39 13.41 3.94
N ASP A 11 0.31 13.94 4.94
CA ASP A 11 0.79 13.11 6.06
C ASP A 11 -0.39 12.55 6.86
N ALA A 12 -1.41 13.38 7.16
CA ALA A 12 -2.61 12.95 7.88
C ALA A 12 -3.39 11.89 7.10
N LEU A 13 -3.62 12.10 5.80
CA LEU A 13 -4.34 11.13 4.95
C LEU A 13 -3.60 9.80 4.88
N ARG A 14 -2.26 9.79 4.78
CA ARG A 14 -1.46 8.56 4.88
C ARG A 14 -1.64 7.87 6.23
N GLY A 15 -1.76 8.65 7.30
CA GLY A 15 -2.03 8.13 8.64
C GLY A 15 -3.41 7.47 8.74
N VAL A 16 -4.44 8.08 8.15
CA VAL A 16 -5.76 7.45 8.06
C VAL A 16 -5.68 6.15 7.27
N CYS A 17 -5.05 6.17 6.09
CA CYS A 17 -4.93 4.99 5.25
C CYS A 17 -4.23 3.83 5.97
N ILE A 18 -3.12 4.07 6.69
CA ILE A 18 -2.42 3.00 7.38
C ILE A 18 -3.24 2.42 8.54
N LEU A 19 -3.99 3.25 9.26
CA LEU A 19 -4.89 2.75 10.31
C LEU A 19 -6.07 1.96 9.75
N CYS A 20 -6.59 2.35 8.58
CA CYS A 20 -7.58 1.55 7.86
C CYS A 20 -7.02 0.17 7.46
N VAL A 21 -5.78 0.10 6.97
CA VAL A 21 -5.11 -1.17 6.66
C VAL A 21 -5.03 -2.05 7.90
N ILE A 22 -4.58 -1.50 9.04
CA ILE A 22 -4.51 -2.25 10.30
C ILE A 22 -5.89 -2.75 10.71
N ALA A 23 -6.93 -1.92 10.63
CA ALA A 23 -8.29 -2.31 10.98
C ALA A 23 -8.82 -3.45 10.09
N VAL A 24 -8.54 -3.40 8.78
CA VAL A 24 -8.92 -4.47 7.84
C VAL A 24 -8.23 -5.79 8.20
N HIS A 25 -6.92 -5.77 8.43
CA HIS A 25 -6.19 -6.97 8.82
C HIS A 25 -6.64 -7.51 10.18
N LEU A 26 -6.82 -6.64 11.18
CA LEU A 26 -7.29 -7.05 12.51
C LEU A 26 -8.66 -7.72 12.44
N ILE A 27 -9.61 -7.18 11.68
CA ILE A 27 -10.95 -7.76 11.52
C ILE A 27 -10.87 -9.11 10.82
N TYR A 28 -10.04 -9.23 9.79
CA TYR A 28 -9.81 -10.49 9.09
C TYR A 28 -9.21 -11.55 10.01
N ASP A 29 -8.17 -11.20 10.76
CA ASP A 29 -7.49 -12.11 11.68
C ASP A 29 -8.40 -12.53 12.85
N LEU A 30 -9.21 -11.61 13.39
CA LEU A 30 -10.21 -11.93 14.41
C LEU A 30 -11.25 -12.94 13.88
N GLY A 31 -11.74 -12.78 12.64
CA GLY A 31 -12.62 -13.76 12.02
C GLY A 31 -11.98 -15.13 11.93
N PHE A 32 -10.70 -15.19 11.51
CA PHE A 32 -9.95 -16.43 11.36
C PHE A 32 -9.65 -17.14 12.69
N PHE A 33 -9.11 -16.42 13.71
CA PHE A 33 -8.69 -17.00 14.98
C PHE A 33 -9.84 -17.29 15.96
N ILE A 34 -10.88 -16.45 15.95
CA ILE A 34 -11.98 -16.52 16.94
C ILE A 34 -13.23 -17.17 16.33
N GLY A 35 -13.25 -17.39 15.01
CA GLY A 35 -14.42 -17.96 14.32
C GLY A 35 -15.63 -17.04 14.35
N LEU A 36 -15.43 -15.72 14.48
CA LEU A 36 -16.51 -14.75 14.47
C LEU A 36 -17.07 -14.59 13.06
N ASP A 37 -18.30 -15.03 12.86
CA ASP A 37 -19.05 -14.73 11.64
C ASP A 37 -19.50 -13.25 11.67
N LEU A 38 -18.59 -12.40 11.23
CA LEU A 38 -18.81 -10.95 11.24
C LEU A 38 -19.60 -10.54 9.99
N HIS A 39 -20.81 -10.06 10.18
CA HIS A 39 -21.51 -9.33 9.13
C HIS A 39 -20.73 -8.05 8.83
N LEU A 40 -19.87 -8.11 7.80
CA LEU A 40 -18.95 -7.02 7.46
C LEU A 40 -19.75 -5.83 6.90
N PRO A 41 -19.66 -4.65 7.52
CA PRO A 41 -20.37 -3.47 7.06
C PRO A 41 -19.85 -2.98 5.70
N ALA A 42 -20.68 -2.28 4.92
CA ALA A 42 -20.31 -1.80 3.59
C ALA A 42 -19.04 -0.94 3.55
N TRP A 43 -18.78 -0.15 4.59
CA TRP A 43 -17.55 0.65 4.69
C TRP A 43 -16.29 -0.22 4.76
N TYR A 44 -16.36 -1.38 5.43
CA TYR A 44 -15.22 -2.31 5.51
C TYR A 44 -14.91 -2.89 4.14
N VAL A 45 -15.95 -3.38 3.43
CA VAL A 45 -15.80 -3.92 2.07
C VAL A 45 -15.22 -2.85 1.14
N PHE A 46 -15.70 -1.60 1.25
CA PHE A 46 -15.17 -0.48 0.48
C PHE A 46 -13.68 -0.22 0.77
N ILE A 47 -13.29 -0.16 2.04
CA ILE A 47 -11.88 0.06 2.42
C ILE A 47 -11.00 -1.10 1.97
N GLN A 48 -11.45 -2.33 2.14
CA GLN A 48 -10.72 -3.52 1.70
C GLN A 48 -10.48 -3.50 0.18
N GLN A 49 -11.49 -3.10 -0.59
CA GLN A 49 -11.43 -3.09 -2.05
C GLN A 49 -10.64 -1.91 -2.61
N TYR A 50 -10.82 -0.70 -2.06
CA TYR A 50 -10.32 0.55 -2.64
C TYR A 50 -9.21 1.22 -1.82
N GLY A 51 -9.06 0.88 -0.55
CA GLY A 51 -8.10 1.54 0.34
C GLY A 51 -6.66 1.45 -0.17
N GLY A 52 -6.28 0.31 -0.76
CA GLY A 52 -4.98 0.12 -1.38
C GLY A 52 -4.74 1.06 -2.56
N VAL A 53 -5.75 1.25 -3.43
CA VAL A 53 -5.65 2.17 -4.58
C VAL A 53 -5.49 3.61 -4.12
N ILE A 54 -6.26 4.04 -3.11
CA ILE A 54 -6.15 5.39 -2.53
C ILE A 54 -4.74 5.61 -1.98
N PHE A 55 -4.17 4.63 -1.29
CA PHE A 55 -2.81 4.70 -0.76
C PHE A 55 -1.75 4.79 -1.86
N VAL A 56 -1.94 4.06 -2.97
CA VAL A 56 -1.06 4.10 -4.15
C VAL A 56 -1.10 5.48 -4.82
N ILE A 57 -2.30 6.05 -5.05
CA ILE A 57 -2.48 7.40 -5.61
C ILE A 57 -1.79 8.44 -4.70
N LEU A 58 -2.03 8.36 -3.40
CA LEU A 58 -1.43 9.26 -2.41
C LEU A 58 0.11 9.16 -2.40
N SER A 59 0.64 7.95 -2.57
CA SER A 59 2.09 7.71 -2.66
C SER A 59 2.68 8.32 -3.92
N GLY A 60 1.98 8.23 -5.06
CA GLY A 60 2.35 8.89 -6.32
C GLY A 60 2.35 10.43 -6.18
N CYS A 61 1.33 11.00 -5.52
CA CYS A 61 1.27 12.42 -5.22
C CYS A 61 2.49 12.86 -4.37
N CYS A 62 2.80 12.13 -3.31
CA CYS A 62 3.94 12.42 -2.43
C CYS A 62 5.31 12.28 -3.12
N ALA A 63 5.42 11.48 -4.19
CA ALA A 63 6.67 11.33 -4.94
C ALA A 63 7.11 12.64 -5.60
N THR A 64 6.17 13.50 -6.01
CA THR A 64 6.47 14.80 -6.63
C THR A 64 7.08 15.79 -5.66
N LEU A 65 6.79 15.65 -4.37
CA LEU A 65 7.19 16.57 -3.30
C LEU A 65 8.55 16.21 -2.70
N GLY A 66 8.98 14.96 -2.90
CA GLY A 66 10.21 14.44 -2.32
C GLY A 66 11.38 14.42 -3.30
N SER A 67 12.60 14.34 -2.74
CA SER A 67 13.82 14.01 -3.46
C SER A 67 14.22 12.55 -3.20
N ARG A 68 15.13 11.99 -4.05
CA ARG A 68 15.70 10.64 -3.87
C ARG A 68 14.65 9.51 -3.92
N SER A 69 13.66 9.64 -4.82
CA SER A 69 12.59 8.65 -4.98
C SER A 69 13.16 7.25 -5.22
N PHE A 70 14.17 7.10 -6.10
CA PHE A 70 14.80 5.82 -6.41
C PHE A 70 15.36 5.13 -5.15
N ARG A 71 16.19 5.83 -4.36
CA ARG A 71 16.78 5.25 -3.13
C ARG A 71 15.70 4.83 -2.12
N ARG A 72 14.66 5.65 -1.97
CA ARG A 72 13.52 5.31 -1.09
C ARG A 72 12.75 4.10 -1.63
N GLY A 73 12.58 4.02 -2.96
CA GLY A 73 11.98 2.86 -3.62
C GLY A 73 12.74 1.58 -3.35
N CYS A 74 14.07 1.60 -3.43
CA CYS A 74 14.91 0.44 -3.09
C CYS A 74 14.70 -0.01 -1.62
N ILE A 75 14.61 0.93 -0.68
CA ILE A 75 14.37 0.61 0.73
C ILE A 75 12.98 -0.03 0.91
N VAL A 76 11.93 0.57 0.31
CA VAL A 76 10.56 0.06 0.42
C VAL A 76 10.45 -1.32 -0.23
N PHE A 77 11.10 -1.52 -1.38
CA PHE A 77 11.15 -2.82 -2.06
C PHE A 77 11.88 -3.88 -1.22
N ALA A 78 13.00 -3.53 -0.60
CA ALA A 78 13.73 -4.42 0.30
C ALA A 78 12.88 -4.81 1.52
N CYS A 79 12.07 -3.89 2.06
CA CYS A 79 11.09 -4.21 3.09
C CYS A 79 10.03 -5.20 2.59
N GLY A 80 9.58 -5.06 1.33
CA GLY A 80 8.69 -6.04 0.70
C GLY A 80 9.33 -7.43 0.62
N LEU A 81 10.59 -7.51 0.15
CA LEU A 81 11.34 -8.78 0.11
C LEU A 81 11.51 -9.40 1.50
N LEU A 82 11.70 -8.58 2.53
CA LEU A 82 11.76 -9.07 3.92
C LEU A 82 10.43 -9.75 4.32
N ILE A 83 9.28 -9.15 3.99
CA ILE A 83 7.97 -9.76 4.24
C ILE A 83 7.83 -11.08 3.47
N SER A 84 8.22 -11.12 2.19
CA SER A 84 8.20 -12.36 1.40
C SER A 84 9.07 -13.45 2.05
N LEU A 85 10.26 -13.10 2.50
CA LEU A 85 11.18 -14.03 3.16
C LEU A 85 10.58 -14.58 4.45
N VAL A 86 10.00 -13.72 5.30
CA VAL A 86 9.39 -14.11 6.57
C VAL A 86 8.18 -15.02 6.32
N THR A 87 7.25 -14.63 5.45
CA THR A 87 6.04 -15.42 5.16
C THR A 87 6.36 -16.74 4.47
N PHE A 88 7.36 -16.78 3.58
CA PHE A 88 7.86 -18.02 3.00
C PHE A 88 8.54 -18.91 4.05
N GLY A 89 9.31 -18.33 4.97
CA GLY A 89 9.92 -19.05 6.09
C GLY A 89 8.87 -19.69 7.00
N MET A 90 7.81 -18.98 7.37
CA MET A 90 6.69 -19.51 8.16
C MET A 90 6.04 -20.72 7.46
N TYR A 91 5.79 -20.61 6.15
CA TYR A 91 5.29 -21.74 5.36
C TYR A 91 6.24 -22.93 5.40
N ARG A 92 7.55 -22.72 5.20
CA ARG A 92 8.56 -23.79 5.19
C ARG A 92 8.71 -24.49 6.54
N LEU A 93 8.47 -23.79 7.63
CA LEU A 93 8.50 -24.32 8.99
C LEU A 93 7.18 -24.98 9.41
N GLY A 94 6.17 -25.02 8.54
CA GLY A 94 4.85 -25.58 8.85
C GLY A 94 4.00 -24.73 9.79
N MET A 95 4.40 -23.47 10.03
CA MET A 95 3.67 -22.52 10.88
C MET A 95 2.50 -21.84 10.16
N ALA A 96 2.47 -21.89 8.83
CA ALA A 96 1.44 -21.26 8.02
C ALA A 96 1.19 -22.03 6.72
N THR A 97 0.02 -21.83 6.13
CA THR A 97 -0.37 -22.40 4.84
C THR A 97 0.22 -21.59 3.67
N ARG A 98 0.19 -22.15 2.45
CA ARG A 98 0.82 -21.53 1.28
C ARG A 98 0.20 -20.19 0.90
N ASP A 99 -1.06 -19.97 1.18
CA ASP A 99 -1.81 -18.75 0.90
C ASP A 99 -1.35 -17.52 1.72
N VAL A 100 -0.65 -17.76 2.85
CA VAL A 100 -0.05 -16.70 3.68
C VAL A 100 1.17 -16.05 3.01
N ILE A 101 1.80 -16.73 2.02
CA ILE A 101 3.00 -16.20 1.37
C ILE A 101 2.69 -14.90 0.60
N VAL A 102 3.47 -13.86 0.87
CA VAL A 102 3.43 -12.61 0.10
C VAL A 102 4.45 -12.68 -1.02
N TRP A 103 3.97 -12.83 -2.27
CA TRP A 103 4.85 -12.88 -3.43
C TRP A 103 5.13 -11.49 -4.01
N PHE A 104 4.13 -10.65 -4.14
CA PHE A 104 4.25 -9.29 -4.65
C PHE A 104 3.18 -8.40 -4.04
N GLY A 105 3.42 -7.95 -2.80
CA GLY A 105 2.50 -7.12 -2.04
C GLY A 105 2.68 -5.61 -2.29
N VAL A 106 1.93 -4.81 -1.55
CA VAL A 106 1.90 -3.35 -1.71
C VAL A 106 3.29 -2.69 -1.57
N LEU A 107 4.19 -3.20 -0.72
CA LEU A 107 5.54 -2.65 -0.60
C LEU A 107 6.40 -2.93 -1.83
N HIS A 108 6.26 -4.10 -2.47
CA HIS A 108 6.93 -4.39 -3.74
C HIS A 108 6.46 -3.42 -4.82
N LEU A 109 5.13 -3.28 -4.96
CA LEU A 109 4.53 -2.35 -5.90
C LEU A 109 5.04 -0.92 -5.68
N LEU A 110 4.91 -0.38 -4.46
CA LEU A 110 5.34 0.99 -4.16
C LEU A 110 6.84 1.19 -4.38
N GLY A 111 7.66 0.19 -4.00
CA GLY A 111 9.08 0.21 -4.25
C GLY A 111 9.41 0.35 -5.74
N VAL A 112 8.80 -0.50 -6.59
CA VAL A 112 8.96 -0.45 -8.06
C VAL A 112 8.45 0.89 -8.62
N CYS A 113 7.27 1.34 -8.23
CA CYS A 113 6.71 2.62 -8.69
C CYS A 113 7.63 3.81 -8.35
N MET A 114 8.20 3.81 -7.14
CA MET A 114 9.14 4.85 -6.70
C MET A 114 10.49 4.77 -7.44
N MET A 115 10.97 3.57 -7.79
CA MET A 115 12.17 3.37 -8.59
C MET A 115 11.96 3.79 -10.06
N LEU A 116 10.76 3.59 -10.60
CA LEU A 116 10.41 4.01 -11.96
C LEU A 116 10.12 5.51 -12.08
N TYR A 117 9.77 6.20 -10.98
CA TYR A 117 9.43 7.62 -11.01
C TYR A 117 10.48 8.52 -11.69
N PRO A 118 11.80 8.39 -11.47
CA PRO A 118 12.81 9.18 -12.18
C PRO A 118 12.77 9.03 -13.70
N VAL A 119 12.31 7.90 -14.22
CA VAL A 119 12.23 7.62 -15.67
C VAL A 119 11.14 8.47 -16.30
N TYR A 120 9.93 8.46 -15.73
CA TYR A 120 8.77 9.14 -16.33
C TYR A 120 8.49 10.54 -15.78
N ARG A 121 9.18 10.98 -14.72
CA ARG A 121 8.99 12.32 -14.13
C ARG A 121 9.27 13.47 -15.10
N ARG A 122 9.94 13.23 -16.22
CA ARG A 122 10.24 14.26 -17.25
C ARG A 122 9.13 14.39 -18.29
N LEU A 123 8.19 13.44 -18.34
CA LEU A 123 7.07 13.51 -19.27
C LEU A 123 6.17 14.71 -18.94
N PRO A 124 5.57 15.35 -19.95
CA PRO A 124 4.57 16.39 -19.73
C PRO A 124 3.35 15.82 -19.03
N THR A 125 2.70 16.63 -18.21
CA THR A 125 1.59 16.17 -17.35
C THR A 125 0.44 15.51 -18.14
N PRO A 126 0.01 16.01 -19.31
CA PRO A 126 -1.02 15.33 -20.10
C PRO A 126 -0.60 13.94 -20.59
N ALA A 127 0.65 13.78 -21.05
CA ALA A 127 1.16 12.48 -21.48
C ALA A 127 1.21 11.49 -20.29
N LEU A 128 1.64 11.98 -19.12
CA LEU A 128 1.66 11.18 -17.90
C LEU A 128 0.25 10.73 -17.49
N ALA A 129 -0.75 11.60 -17.62
CA ALA A 129 -2.15 11.27 -17.36
C ALA A 129 -2.67 10.21 -18.34
N ALA A 130 -2.41 10.40 -19.65
CA ALA A 130 -2.83 9.46 -20.69
C ALA A 130 -2.22 8.07 -20.49
N ILE A 131 -0.90 7.99 -20.24
CA ILE A 131 -0.22 6.72 -19.96
C ILE A 131 -0.76 6.09 -18.67
N GLY A 132 -0.97 6.88 -17.61
CA GLY A 132 -1.55 6.40 -16.37
C GLY A 132 -2.93 5.77 -16.55
N ILE A 133 -3.81 6.42 -17.33
CA ILE A 133 -5.14 5.89 -17.66
C ILE A 133 -5.02 4.60 -18.47
N VAL A 134 -4.18 4.58 -19.52
CA VAL A 134 -3.98 3.38 -20.35
C VAL A 134 -3.50 2.21 -19.52
N LEU A 135 -2.52 2.40 -18.63
CA LEU A 135 -2.00 1.33 -17.76
C LEU A 135 -3.06 0.86 -16.75
N ALA A 136 -3.85 1.78 -16.19
CA ALA A 136 -4.94 1.42 -15.29
C ALA A 136 -6.00 0.59 -16.01
N VAL A 137 -6.47 1.04 -17.18
CA VAL A 137 -7.46 0.32 -17.99
C VAL A 137 -6.92 -1.03 -18.45
N ALA A 138 -5.69 -1.08 -18.98
CA ALA A 138 -5.05 -2.31 -19.42
C ALA A 138 -4.99 -3.33 -18.26
N GLY A 139 -4.64 -2.89 -17.05
CA GLY A 139 -4.60 -3.76 -15.88
C GLY A 139 -5.96 -4.36 -15.54
N TYR A 140 -7.05 -3.61 -15.64
CA TYR A 140 -8.39 -4.15 -15.44
C TYR A 140 -8.83 -5.09 -16.56
N LEU A 141 -8.43 -4.83 -17.81
CA LEU A 141 -8.75 -5.71 -18.94
C LEU A 141 -8.04 -7.06 -18.86
N ILE A 142 -6.81 -7.11 -18.32
CA ILE A 142 -6.07 -8.36 -18.15
C ILE A 142 -6.35 -9.04 -16.80
N ALA A 143 -7.07 -8.39 -15.89
CA ALA A 143 -7.37 -8.95 -14.58
C ALA A 143 -8.08 -10.30 -14.71
N GLY A 144 -7.61 -11.31 -13.96
CA GLY A 144 -8.14 -12.66 -14.02
C GLY A 144 -7.64 -13.51 -15.19
N THR A 145 -6.79 -12.96 -16.09
CA THR A 145 -6.19 -13.76 -17.16
C THR A 145 -5.18 -14.76 -16.60
N VAL A 146 -5.39 -16.03 -16.90
CA VAL A 146 -4.49 -17.11 -16.50
C VAL A 146 -3.52 -17.45 -17.63
N VAL A 147 -2.22 -17.45 -17.34
CA VAL A 147 -1.14 -17.71 -18.29
C VAL A 147 -0.22 -18.82 -17.79
N ARG A 148 0.48 -19.51 -18.70
CA ARG A 148 1.46 -20.54 -18.33
C ARG A 148 2.75 -19.98 -17.73
N ALA A 149 3.10 -18.75 -18.08
CA ALA A 149 4.35 -18.08 -17.69
C ALA A 149 4.29 -17.57 -16.26
N LYS A 150 4.81 -18.33 -15.30
CA LYS A 150 4.74 -18.03 -13.86
C LYS A 150 5.38 -16.71 -13.47
N PHE A 151 6.39 -16.24 -14.22
CA PHE A 151 7.12 -15.00 -13.90
C PHE A 151 6.35 -13.72 -14.21
N LEU A 152 5.18 -13.79 -14.85
CA LEU A 152 4.36 -12.64 -15.22
C LEU A 152 3.39 -12.18 -14.11
N PHE A 153 3.32 -12.89 -12.98
CA PHE A 153 2.44 -12.51 -11.88
C PHE A 153 2.69 -11.07 -11.36
N PRO A 154 3.93 -10.50 -11.34
CA PRO A 154 4.09 -9.12 -10.87
C PRO A 154 3.41 -8.08 -11.79
N LEU A 155 3.15 -8.43 -13.05
CA LEU A 155 2.43 -7.59 -13.99
C LEU A 155 0.90 -7.67 -13.86
N GLY A 156 0.36 -8.70 -13.20
CA GLY A 156 -1.08 -8.93 -13.06
C GLY A 156 -1.60 -10.14 -13.84
N LEU A 157 -0.71 -10.89 -14.53
CA LEU A 157 -1.05 -12.11 -15.25
C LEU A 157 -0.79 -13.32 -14.33
N LEU A 158 -1.84 -13.99 -13.90
CA LEU A 158 -1.75 -15.08 -12.94
C LEU A 158 -1.47 -16.42 -13.61
N TYR A 159 -0.96 -17.37 -12.87
CA TYR A 159 -0.86 -18.77 -13.29
C TYR A 159 -1.78 -19.64 -12.43
N GLU A 160 -2.13 -20.80 -12.94
CA GLU A 160 -3.01 -21.75 -12.25
C GLU A 160 -2.49 -22.09 -10.85
N GLY A 161 -3.35 -21.97 -9.83
CA GLY A 161 -3.01 -22.22 -8.43
C GLY A 161 -2.15 -21.11 -7.78
N PHE A 162 -2.10 -19.89 -8.34
CA PHE A 162 -1.47 -18.74 -7.68
C PHE A 162 -2.28 -18.30 -6.47
N THR A 163 -1.62 -18.20 -5.32
CA THR A 163 -2.17 -17.67 -4.07
C THR A 163 -1.17 -16.72 -3.42
N SER A 164 -1.64 -15.64 -2.79
CA SER A 164 -0.83 -14.70 -2.04
C SER A 164 -1.72 -13.91 -1.08
N SER A 165 -1.32 -13.76 0.18
CA SER A 165 -2.10 -13.02 1.18
C SER A 165 -2.15 -11.52 0.93
N ASP A 166 -1.09 -10.96 0.35
CA ASP A 166 -1.01 -9.57 -0.10
C ASP A 166 -0.55 -9.58 -1.56
N TYR A 167 -1.43 -9.16 -2.48
CA TYR A 167 -1.13 -9.16 -3.89
C TYR A 167 -1.55 -7.84 -4.54
N PHE A 168 -0.55 -7.07 -4.96
CA PHE A 168 -0.70 -5.79 -5.64
C PHE A 168 0.11 -5.76 -6.93
N PRO A 169 -0.42 -6.27 -8.04
CA PRO A 169 0.30 -6.30 -9.30
C PRO A 169 0.60 -4.90 -9.83
N LEU A 170 1.62 -4.81 -10.68
CA LEU A 170 2.04 -3.54 -11.27
C LEU A 170 0.93 -2.92 -12.12
N LEU A 171 0.18 -3.73 -12.84
CA LEU A 171 -1.05 -3.32 -13.54
C LEU A 171 -2.27 -3.79 -12.74
N PRO A 172 -3.22 -2.90 -12.44
CA PRO A 172 -3.41 -1.50 -12.86
C PRO A 172 -2.68 -0.45 -12.00
N HIS A 173 -2.00 -0.84 -10.92
CA HIS A 173 -1.60 0.07 -9.85
C HIS A 173 -0.52 1.09 -10.23
N LEU A 174 0.38 0.76 -11.17
CA LEU A 174 1.32 1.75 -11.72
C LEU A 174 0.57 2.91 -12.39
N GLY A 175 -0.53 2.62 -13.09
CA GLY A 175 -1.41 3.63 -13.66
C GLY A 175 -1.95 4.57 -12.59
N TRP A 176 -2.50 4.02 -11.50
CA TRP A 176 -2.99 4.81 -10.36
C TRP A 176 -1.90 5.63 -9.69
N TYR A 177 -0.70 5.07 -9.56
CA TYR A 177 0.45 5.81 -9.02
C TYR A 177 0.84 6.99 -9.91
N MET A 178 0.84 6.80 -11.26
CA MET A 178 1.11 7.87 -12.22
C MET A 178 0.03 8.95 -12.16
N LEU A 179 -1.25 8.60 -12.03
CA LEU A 179 -2.34 9.55 -11.83
C LEU A 179 -2.19 10.31 -10.50
N GLY A 180 -1.72 9.64 -9.44
CA GLY A 180 -1.31 10.30 -8.20
C GLY A 180 -0.18 11.31 -8.43
N THR A 181 0.78 11.01 -9.30
CA THR A 181 1.84 11.94 -9.71
C THR A 181 1.27 13.15 -10.45
N VAL A 182 0.28 12.96 -11.32
CA VAL A 182 -0.45 14.06 -11.99
C VAL A 182 -1.11 14.95 -10.94
N LEU A 183 -1.82 14.36 -9.97
CA LEU A 183 -2.45 15.09 -8.86
C LEU A 183 -1.42 15.92 -8.08
N GLY A 184 -0.26 15.36 -7.77
CA GLY A 184 0.82 16.06 -7.08
C GLY A 184 1.38 17.25 -7.87
N ARG A 185 1.46 17.13 -9.21
CA ARG A 185 1.93 18.23 -10.08
C ARG A 185 0.92 19.33 -10.30
N THR A 186 -0.37 19.01 -10.25
CA THR A 186 -1.45 19.99 -10.50
C THR A 186 -1.88 20.66 -9.20
N VAL A 187 -2.29 19.88 -8.20
CA VAL A 187 -2.82 20.41 -6.95
C VAL A 187 -1.72 20.97 -6.05
N TYR A 188 -0.55 20.33 -6.00
CA TYR A 188 0.55 20.70 -5.11
C TYR A 188 1.79 21.22 -5.86
N ALA A 189 1.58 21.87 -7.03
CA ALA A 189 2.66 22.42 -7.86
C ALA A 189 3.54 23.42 -7.07
N ASP A 190 2.94 24.23 -6.24
CA ASP A 190 3.60 25.23 -5.40
C ASP A 190 4.11 24.68 -4.06
N LYS A 191 3.93 23.38 -3.81
CA LYS A 191 4.30 22.64 -2.58
C LYS A 191 3.71 23.24 -1.29
N LYS A 192 2.53 23.87 -1.39
CA LYS A 192 1.83 24.46 -0.26
C LYS A 192 0.64 23.60 0.17
N THR A 193 0.31 23.67 1.46
CA THR A 193 -0.90 23.09 2.01
C THR A 193 -2.15 23.72 1.40
N ARG A 194 -3.19 22.92 1.18
CA ARG A 194 -4.49 23.35 0.65
C ARG A 194 -5.54 23.51 1.74
N LEU A 195 -5.32 22.89 2.90
CA LEU A 195 -6.23 22.99 4.04
C LEU A 195 -5.76 24.04 5.06
N PRO A 196 -6.71 24.71 5.73
CA PRO A 196 -6.40 25.72 6.74
C PRO A 196 -5.51 25.17 7.87
N GLY A 197 -4.52 25.93 8.27
CA GLY A 197 -3.58 25.55 9.34
C GLY A 197 -4.21 25.38 10.73
N THR A 198 -5.43 25.89 10.94
CA THR A 198 -6.20 25.72 12.18
C THR A 198 -6.41 24.27 12.55
N PHE A 199 -6.71 23.42 11.57
CA PHE A 199 -6.88 21.97 11.78
C PHE A 199 -5.56 21.26 12.10
N ARG A 200 -4.43 21.73 11.58
CA ARG A 200 -3.10 21.15 11.81
C ARG A 200 -2.74 21.07 13.29
N ASN A 201 -3.19 22.02 14.09
CA ASN A 201 -2.83 22.15 15.50
C ASN A 201 -3.69 21.27 16.42
N SER A 202 -4.77 20.66 15.91
CA SER A 202 -5.57 19.72 16.69
C SER A 202 -4.77 18.47 17.07
N GLY A 203 -5.02 17.91 18.27
CA GLY A 203 -4.39 16.67 18.72
C GLY A 203 -4.63 15.53 17.76
N VAL A 204 -5.85 15.46 17.20
CA VAL A 204 -6.27 14.44 16.22
C VAL A 204 -5.44 14.52 14.93
N ALA A 205 -5.32 15.72 14.33
CA ALA A 205 -4.52 15.90 13.12
C ALA A 205 -3.03 15.58 13.36
N ARG A 206 -2.50 15.97 14.52
CA ARG A 206 -1.10 15.66 14.91
C ARG A 206 -0.87 14.16 15.02
N PHE A 207 -1.81 13.41 15.59
CA PHE A 207 -1.76 11.95 15.67
C PHE A 207 -1.73 11.30 14.29
N PHE A 208 -2.69 11.65 13.40
CA PHE A 208 -2.72 11.10 12.04
C PHE A 208 -1.47 11.49 11.24
N CYS A 209 -0.99 12.72 11.36
CA CYS A 209 0.28 13.12 10.73
C CYS A 209 1.47 12.30 11.24
N TRP A 210 1.49 11.94 12.52
CA TRP A 210 2.53 11.10 13.09
C TRP A 210 2.44 9.68 12.50
N CYS A 211 1.25 9.07 12.49
CA CYS A 211 1.02 7.77 11.85
C CYS A 211 1.46 7.78 10.38
N GLY A 212 1.10 8.81 9.62
CA GLY A 212 1.47 8.93 8.21
C GLY A 212 2.98 9.06 7.98
N ARG A 213 3.70 9.74 8.86
CA ARG A 213 5.16 9.82 8.80
C ARG A 213 5.84 8.49 9.11
N GLN A 214 5.25 7.69 9.98
CA GLN A 214 5.75 6.39 10.40
C GLN A 214 5.08 5.22 9.65
N SER A 215 4.34 5.50 8.57
CA SER A 215 3.50 4.52 7.89
C SER A 215 4.23 3.25 7.46
N LEU A 216 5.49 3.33 7.00
CA LEU A 216 6.28 2.15 6.65
C LEU A 216 6.60 1.29 7.88
N PHE A 217 7.02 1.92 8.97
CA PHE A 217 7.34 1.21 10.21
C PHE A 217 6.09 0.57 10.82
N ILE A 218 4.99 1.32 10.87
CA ILE A 218 3.70 0.81 11.34
C ILE A 218 3.25 -0.36 10.48
N TYR A 219 3.38 -0.25 9.14
CA TYR A 219 3.03 -1.33 8.20
C TYR A 219 3.87 -2.60 8.45
N LEU A 220 5.17 -2.47 8.72
CA LEU A 220 6.03 -3.63 8.97
C LEU A 220 5.71 -4.34 10.29
N LEU A 221 5.30 -3.58 11.31
CA LEU A 221 5.10 -4.12 12.66
C LEU A 221 3.66 -4.57 12.95
N HIS A 222 2.64 -4.07 12.21
CA HIS A 222 1.25 -4.35 12.57
C HIS A 222 0.91 -5.84 12.56
N GLN A 223 1.28 -6.56 11.49
CA GLN A 223 0.97 -7.99 11.37
C GLN A 223 1.68 -8.86 12.42
N PRO A 224 3.01 -8.75 12.65
CA PRO A 224 3.66 -9.48 13.74
C PRO A 224 3.05 -9.19 15.12
N ILE A 225 2.64 -7.95 15.37
CA ILE A 225 2.01 -7.58 16.66
C ILE A 225 0.61 -8.17 16.76
N VAL A 226 -0.23 -8.02 15.74
CA VAL A 226 -1.61 -8.54 15.72
C VAL A 226 -1.59 -10.06 15.85
N TYR A 227 -0.80 -10.74 15.02
CA TYR A 227 -0.69 -12.20 15.05
C TYR A 227 -0.20 -12.70 16.41
N GLY A 228 0.88 -12.12 16.94
CA GLY A 228 1.43 -12.52 18.24
C GLY A 228 0.46 -12.31 19.41
N LEU A 229 -0.35 -11.23 19.38
CA LEU A 229 -1.38 -10.99 20.39
C LEU A 229 -2.53 -12.00 20.28
N LEU A 230 -2.97 -12.34 19.07
CA LEU A 230 -4.05 -13.31 18.87
C LEU A 230 -3.63 -14.74 19.25
N GLU A 231 -2.40 -15.13 18.92
CA GLU A 231 -1.80 -16.40 19.38
C GLU A 231 -1.73 -16.47 20.90
N LEU A 232 -1.29 -15.40 21.55
CA LEU A 232 -1.25 -15.33 23.02
C LEU A 232 -2.66 -15.47 23.61
N ILE A 233 -3.65 -14.79 23.06
CA ILE A 233 -5.05 -14.90 23.52
C ILE A 233 -5.59 -16.32 23.30
N ALA A 234 -5.28 -16.94 22.15
CA ALA A 234 -5.70 -18.31 21.86
C ALA A 234 -5.08 -19.30 22.86
N SER A 235 -3.78 -19.16 23.17
CA SER A 235 -3.09 -20.02 24.14
C SER A 235 -3.60 -19.89 25.59
N LEU A 236 -4.17 -18.73 25.96
CA LEU A 236 -4.74 -18.52 27.30
C LEU A 236 -6.17 -19.06 27.43
N ARG A 237 -6.81 -19.48 26.34
CA ARG A 237 -8.16 -20.06 26.34
C ARG A 237 -8.16 -21.59 26.41
N HIS A 238 -6.99 -22.20 26.26
CA HIS A 238 -6.73 -23.64 26.45
C HIS A 238 -6.05 -23.90 27.80
#